data_b4a34edf1e0d40a3d2af6971bcabd657
#
_entry.id   b4a34edf1e0d40a3d2af6971bcabd657
#
_cell.length_a   1.000
_cell.length_b   1.000
_cell.length_c   1.000
_cell.angle_alpha   90.00
_cell.angle_beta   90.00
_cell.angle_gamma   90.00
#
_symmetry.space_group_name_H-M   'P 1'
#
loop_
_entity.id
_entity.type
_entity.pdbx_description
1 polymer ?
#
loop_
_entity_poly.entity_id
_entity_poly.type
_entity_poly.pdbx_seq_one_letter_code
_entity_poly.pdbx_strand_id
1 'polypeptide(L)'
;SSLLDSMGQGIQTIKAADEAITSITEFVQQAKAIANQARDEAHKNSIAASGTFKADAGATKANLSIGDANFEVDLSAADDIDDVVTAINGKINTTGSAINGMYEAKNEDGNLVLAVKDPSKAEAASVSFNAVGLTVSGTLEDNRASYVDRYNDILGQIDQLAKDAGYKGINLLGGEDQSLTVVFNEDRSSSLTIQGVDGSAAGLG
;
A
#
# COMPACT_ATOMS: atom_id res chain seq x y z
N SER A 1 32.26 34.31 -24.61
CA SER A 1 31.58 34.31 -25.91
C SER A 1 30.23 33.63 -25.77
N SER A 2 29.26 34.02 -26.60
CA SER A 2 27.89 33.45 -26.56
C SER A 2 27.86 31.93 -26.75
N LEU A 3 28.81 31.39 -27.49
CA LEU A 3 28.94 29.94 -27.71
C LEU A 3 29.36 29.19 -26.43
N LEU A 4 30.38 29.70 -25.72
CA LEU A 4 30.82 29.12 -24.44
C LEU A 4 29.73 29.21 -23.36
N ASP A 5 28.96 30.32 -23.35
CA ASP A 5 27.84 30.49 -22.43
C ASP A 5 26.71 29.49 -22.73
N SER A 6 26.39 29.27 -24.02
CA SER A 6 25.41 28.29 -24.45
C SER A 6 25.81 26.86 -24.09
N MET A 7 27.09 26.51 -24.32
CA MET A 7 27.63 25.19 -23.91
C MET A 7 27.61 25.03 -22.40
N GLY A 8 27.96 26.06 -21.63
CA GLY A 8 27.91 26.06 -20.18
C GLY A 8 26.50 25.84 -19.65
N GLN A 9 25.49 26.49 -20.26
CA GLN A 9 24.08 26.31 -19.90
C GLN A 9 23.60 24.88 -20.22
N GLY A 10 24.02 24.33 -21.37
CA GLY A 10 23.74 22.96 -21.75
C GLY A 10 24.28 21.93 -20.74
N ILE A 11 25.51 22.12 -20.28
CA ILE A 11 26.13 21.28 -19.25
C ILE A 11 25.36 21.38 -17.94
N GLN A 12 24.94 22.57 -17.50
CA GLN A 12 24.17 22.74 -16.27
C GLN A 12 22.78 22.11 -16.39
N THR A 13 22.13 22.16 -17.55
CA THR A 13 20.85 21.50 -17.79
C THR A 13 20.96 19.99 -17.67
N ILE A 14 22.01 19.38 -18.27
CA ILE A 14 22.27 17.96 -18.19
C ILE A 14 22.61 17.56 -16.73
N LYS A 15 23.41 18.37 -16.04
CA LYS A 15 23.78 18.13 -14.66
C LYS A 15 22.57 18.16 -13.73
N ALA A 16 21.64 19.11 -13.90
CA ALA A 16 20.41 19.18 -13.14
C ALA A 16 19.55 17.91 -13.33
N ALA A 17 19.43 17.42 -14.56
CA ALA A 17 18.74 16.17 -14.85
C ALA A 17 19.45 14.95 -14.24
N ASP A 18 20.75 14.87 -14.31
CA ASP A 18 21.57 13.76 -13.75
C ASP A 18 21.45 13.68 -12.21
N GLU A 19 21.54 14.82 -11.52
CA GLU A 19 21.35 14.89 -10.07
C GLU A 19 19.92 14.47 -9.67
N ALA A 20 18.92 14.88 -10.43
CA ALA A 20 17.53 14.49 -10.19
C ALA A 20 17.32 12.99 -10.44
N ILE A 21 17.89 12.41 -11.49
CA ILE A 21 17.83 10.96 -11.79
C ILE A 21 18.44 10.16 -10.65
N THR A 22 19.56 10.59 -10.10
CA THR A 22 20.19 9.93 -8.95
C THR A 22 19.24 9.90 -7.75
N SER A 23 18.66 11.05 -7.38
CA SER A 23 17.72 11.14 -6.27
C SER A 23 16.44 10.36 -6.52
N ILE A 24 15.88 10.42 -7.74
CA ILE A 24 14.69 9.64 -8.13
C ILE A 24 14.98 8.14 -8.01
N THR A 25 16.16 7.68 -8.43
CA THR A 25 16.55 6.27 -8.32
C THR A 25 16.55 5.79 -6.87
N GLU A 26 17.02 6.61 -5.94
CA GLU A 26 16.98 6.32 -4.50
C GLU A 26 15.54 6.21 -3.99
N PHE A 27 14.66 7.13 -4.39
CA PHE A 27 13.24 7.07 -3.99
C PHE A 27 12.51 5.88 -4.61
N VAL A 28 12.80 5.49 -5.84
CA VAL A 28 12.27 4.27 -6.47
C VAL A 28 12.66 3.02 -5.67
N GLN A 29 13.91 2.95 -5.20
CA GLN A 29 14.35 1.85 -4.34
C GLN A 29 13.62 1.83 -2.99
N GLN A 30 13.37 3.01 -2.38
CA GLN A 30 12.58 3.12 -1.16
C GLN A 30 11.12 2.70 -1.39
N ALA A 31 10.49 3.14 -2.49
CA ALA A 31 9.13 2.73 -2.85
C ALA A 31 9.03 1.21 -3.01
N LYS A 32 9.99 0.59 -3.69
CA LYS A 32 10.08 -0.87 -3.83
C LYS A 32 10.21 -1.58 -2.48
N ALA A 33 11.03 -1.05 -1.58
CA ALA A 33 11.20 -1.61 -0.24
C ALA A 33 9.88 -1.54 0.56
N ILE A 34 9.15 -0.42 0.50
CA ILE A 34 7.85 -0.25 1.16
C ILE A 34 6.82 -1.22 0.57
N ALA A 35 6.75 -1.37 -0.75
CA ALA A 35 5.84 -2.32 -1.40
C ALA A 35 6.12 -3.77 -0.97
N ASN A 36 7.38 -4.15 -0.83
CA ASN A 36 7.77 -5.46 -0.32
C ASN A 36 7.37 -5.65 1.15
N GLN A 37 7.58 -4.64 2.01
CA GLN A 37 7.14 -4.68 3.40
C GLN A 37 5.61 -4.84 3.50
N ALA A 38 4.85 -4.06 2.72
CA ALA A 38 3.39 -4.17 2.67
C ALA A 38 2.92 -5.57 2.26
N ARG A 39 3.59 -6.19 1.28
CA ARG A 39 3.30 -7.56 0.85
C ARG A 39 3.59 -8.57 1.96
N ASP A 40 4.70 -8.42 2.65
CA ASP A 40 5.14 -9.37 3.67
C ASP A 40 4.28 -9.24 4.96
N GLU A 41 3.71 -8.07 5.23
CA GLU A 41 2.74 -7.83 6.33
C GLU A 41 1.35 -8.43 6.06
N ALA A 42 1.01 -8.78 4.83
CA ALA A 42 -0.31 -9.31 4.48
C ALA A 42 -0.69 -10.61 5.25
N HIS A 43 0.29 -11.34 5.78
CA HIS A 43 0.06 -12.55 6.57
C HIS A 43 -0.24 -12.29 8.06
N LYS A 44 -0.07 -11.06 8.56
CA LYS A 44 -0.33 -10.70 9.96
C LYS A 44 -1.75 -10.18 10.21
N ASN A 45 -2.53 -10.00 9.17
CA ASN A 45 -3.88 -9.45 9.24
C ASN A 45 -4.98 -10.48 9.47
N SER A 46 -4.62 -11.72 9.77
CA SER A 46 -5.56 -12.80 10.05
C SER A 46 -5.09 -13.69 11.20
N ILE A 47 -6.05 -14.26 11.91
CA ILE A 47 -5.83 -15.22 13.01
C ILE A 47 -6.67 -16.45 12.73
N ALA A 48 -6.02 -17.59 12.56
CA ALA A 48 -6.69 -18.87 12.47
C ALA A 48 -7.06 -19.37 13.88
N ALA A 49 -8.24 -19.97 13.99
CA ALA A 49 -8.64 -20.64 15.22
C ALA A 49 -7.75 -21.85 15.48
N SER A 50 -7.45 -22.08 16.74
CA SER A 50 -6.93 -23.36 17.22
C SER A 50 -8.10 -24.29 17.61
N GLY A 51 -7.86 -25.60 17.51
CA GLY A 51 -8.86 -26.62 17.82
C GLY A 51 -9.64 -27.09 16.59
N THR A 52 -10.61 -27.93 16.81
CA THR A 52 -11.50 -28.47 15.78
C THR A 52 -12.93 -28.20 16.14
N PHE A 53 -13.76 -27.89 15.15
CA PHE A 53 -15.18 -27.67 15.33
C PHE A 53 -15.86 -28.91 15.97
N LYS A 54 -16.74 -28.67 16.95
CA LYS A 54 -17.52 -29.69 17.64
C LYS A 54 -18.96 -29.17 17.83
N ALA A 55 -19.86 -29.71 17.04
CA ALA A 55 -21.28 -29.34 17.10
C ALA A 55 -21.92 -29.55 18.49
N ASP A 56 -21.47 -30.58 19.24
CA ASP A 56 -22.02 -30.97 20.53
C ASP A 56 -21.35 -30.31 21.74
N ALA A 57 -20.58 -29.23 21.54
CA ALA A 57 -19.83 -28.60 22.63
C ALA A 57 -20.72 -27.82 23.65
N GLY A 58 -22.05 -27.92 23.56
CA GLY A 58 -22.99 -27.36 24.53
C GLY A 58 -23.08 -25.84 24.59
N ALA A 59 -22.30 -25.15 23.80
CA ALA A 59 -22.33 -23.68 23.73
C ALA A 59 -23.30 -23.22 22.66
N THR A 60 -24.51 -22.87 23.06
CA THR A 60 -25.52 -22.27 22.17
C THR A 60 -25.20 -20.81 21.87
N LYS A 61 -24.39 -20.16 22.71
CA LYS A 61 -24.02 -18.75 22.58
C LYS A 61 -22.56 -18.56 22.99
N ALA A 62 -21.85 -17.72 22.23
CA ALA A 62 -20.46 -17.40 22.46
C ALA A 62 -20.22 -15.90 22.46
N ASN A 63 -19.30 -15.44 23.29
CA ASN A 63 -18.82 -14.07 23.21
C ASN A 63 -17.66 -13.97 22.22
N LEU A 64 -17.79 -13.04 21.28
CA LEU A 64 -16.73 -12.59 20.39
C LEU A 64 -16.36 -11.18 20.79
N SER A 65 -15.10 -10.96 21.11
CA SER A 65 -14.54 -9.61 21.32
C SER A 65 -13.60 -9.25 20.21
N ILE A 66 -13.74 -8.06 19.64
CA ILE A 66 -12.79 -7.46 18.68
C ILE A 66 -12.56 -6.01 19.12
N GLY A 67 -11.38 -5.73 19.68
CA GLY A 67 -11.09 -4.47 20.34
C GLY A 67 -12.06 -4.24 21.50
N ASP A 68 -12.72 -3.08 21.50
CA ASP A 68 -13.73 -2.70 22.50
C ASP A 68 -15.13 -3.25 22.16
N ALA A 69 -15.32 -3.78 20.96
CA ALA A 69 -16.62 -4.34 20.52
C ALA A 69 -16.81 -5.77 21.02
N ASN A 70 -17.98 -6.03 21.63
CA ASN A 70 -18.35 -7.34 22.16
C ASN A 70 -19.68 -7.79 21.54
N PHE A 71 -19.72 -9.02 21.07
CA PHE A 71 -20.88 -9.62 20.40
C PHE A 71 -21.24 -10.96 21.04
N GLU A 72 -22.50 -11.14 21.34
CA GLU A 72 -23.06 -12.47 21.61
C GLU A 72 -23.43 -13.13 20.28
N VAL A 73 -22.70 -14.16 19.91
CA VAL A 73 -22.92 -14.96 18.68
C VAL A 73 -23.74 -16.18 19.05
N ASP A 74 -24.89 -16.35 18.42
CA ASP A 74 -25.72 -17.55 18.59
C ASP A 74 -25.23 -18.65 17.63
N LEU A 75 -24.80 -19.77 18.20
CA LEU A 75 -24.26 -20.93 17.51
C LEU A 75 -25.16 -22.16 17.70
N SER A 76 -26.41 -21.98 18.18
CA SER A 76 -27.32 -23.09 18.46
C SER A 76 -27.72 -23.91 17.21
N ALA A 77 -27.58 -23.32 16.03
CA ALA A 77 -27.87 -23.94 14.75
C ALA A 77 -26.60 -24.21 13.90
N ALA A 78 -25.42 -24.10 14.48
CA ALA A 78 -24.18 -24.31 13.75
C ALA A 78 -23.84 -25.80 13.68
N ASP A 79 -23.87 -26.36 12.49
CA ASP A 79 -23.53 -27.76 12.20
C ASP A 79 -22.09 -27.91 11.66
N ASP A 80 -21.51 -26.82 11.15
CA ASP A 80 -20.16 -26.78 10.60
C ASP A 80 -19.48 -25.41 10.77
N ILE A 81 -18.27 -25.25 10.21
CA ILE A 81 -17.50 -23.99 10.23
C ILE A 81 -18.17 -22.89 9.42
N ASP A 82 -18.84 -23.19 8.34
CA ASP A 82 -19.51 -22.19 7.49
C ASP A 82 -20.67 -21.54 8.24
N ASP A 83 -21.39 -22.28 9.08
CA ASP A 83 -22.42 -21.76 9.95
C ASP A 83 -21.83 -20.82 11.03
N VAL A 84 -20.68 -21.19 11.61
CA VAL A 84 -19.96 -20.32 12.56
C VAL A 84 -19.51 -19.03 11.88
N VAL A 85 -18.95 -19.10 10.69
CA VAL A 85 -18.56 -17.93 9.86
C VAL A 85 -19.74 -17.04 9.58
N THR A 86 -20.87 -17.63 9.18
CA THR A 86 -22.11 -16.90 8.90
C THR A 86 -22.64 -16.20 10.14
N ALA A 87 -22.68 -16.88 11.28
CA ALA A 87 -23.13 -16.32 12.55
C ALA A 87 -22.25 -15.15 13.01
N ILE A 88 -20.92 -15.30 12.93
CA ILE A 88 -19.97 -14.23 13.28
C ILE A 88 -20.15 -13.03 12.36
N ASN A 89 -20.09 -13.24 11.04
CA ASN A 89 -20.26 -12.15 10.06
C ASN A 89 -21.60 -11.43 10.18
N GLY A 90 -22.65 -12.14 10.47
CA GLY A 90 -23.99 -11.57 10.74
C GLY A 90 -24.01 -10.63 11.94
N LYS A 91 -23.09 -10.79 12.92
CA LYS A 91 -22.97 -9.92 14.08
C LYS A 91 -22.04 -8.73 13.86
N ILE A 92 -20.84 -8.98 13.34
CA ILE A 92 -19.82 -7.91 13.19
C ILE A 92 -20.13 -6.96 12.03
N ASN A 93 -20.80 -7.44 10.96
CA ASN A 93 -21.12 -6.66 9.77
C ASN A 93 -22.61 -6.20 9.72
N THR A 94 -23.24 -6.03 10.86
CA THR A 94 -24.61 -5.51 10.98
C THR A 94 -24.61 -3.98 10.89
N THR A 95 -25.66 -3.41 10.27
CA THR A 95 -25.90 -1.96 10.27
C THR A 95 -25.96 -1.44 11.71
N GLY A 96 -25.09 -0.46 12.05
CA GLY A 96 -24.96 0.10 13.40
C GLY A 96 -23.85 -0.55 14.25
N SER A 97 -23.21 -1.61 13.79
CA SER A 97 -21.98 -2.12 14.41
C SER A 97 -20.84 -1.12 14.22
N ALA A 98 -20.12 -0.81 15.30
CA ALA A 98 -18.96 0.10 15.25
C ALA A 98 -17.83 -0.42 14.35
N ILE A 99 -17.76 -1.74 14.14
CA ILE A 99 -16.73 -2.41 13.33
C ILE A 99 -17.27 -2.94 11.98
N ASN A 100 -18.43 -2.45 11.55
CA ASN A 100 -19.06 -2.89 10.31
C ASN A 100 -18.13 -2.68 9.10
N GLY A 101 -17.85 -3.77 8.39
CA GLY A 101 -16.99 -3.77 7.21
C GLY A 101 -15.49 -3.71 7.49
N MET A 102 -15.05 -3.68 8.76
CA MET A 102 -13.64 -3.62 9.13
C MET A 102 -12.99 -5.00 9.19
N TYR A 103 -13.72 -5.99 9.71
CA TYR A 103 -13.26 -7.36 9.92
C TYR A 103 -14.22 -8.36 9.29
N GLU A 104 -13.73 -9.57 9.07
CA GLU A 104 -14.54 -10.67 8.57
C GLU A 104 -14.09 -12.02 9.13
N ALA A 105 -15.02 -12.95 9.23
CA ALA A 105 -14.74 -14.37 9.44
C ALA A 105 -14.72 -15.09 8.11
N LYS A 106 -13.83 -16.08 7.96
CA LYS A 106 -13.70 -16.94 6.78
C LYS A 106 -13.54 -18.39 7.18
N ASN A 107 -13.94 -19.28 6.28
CA ASN A 107 -13.54 -20.69 6.32
C ASN A 107 -12.36 -20.86 5.36
N GLU A 108 -11.19 -21.17 5.89
CA GLU A 108 -9.98 -21.48 5.11
C GLU A 108 -9.59 -22.95 5.38
N ASP A 109 -9.81 -23.80 4.39
CA ASP A 109 -9.51 -25.23 4.44
C ASP A 109 -10.11 -25.96 5.67
N GLY A 110 -11.32 -25.61 6.07
CA GLY A 110 -12.00 -26.18 7.22
C GLY A 110 -11.63 -25.56 8.56
N ASN A 111 -10.90 -24.43 8.55
CA ASN A 111 -10.56 -23.66 9.76
C ASN A 111 -11.28 -22.33 9.78
N LEU A 112 -11.76 -21.92 10.97
CA LEU A 112 -12.24 -20.57 11.20
C LEU A 112 -11.04 -19.61 11.22
N VAL A 113 -11.10 -18.58 10.39
CA VAL A 113 -10.12 -17.51 10.34
C VAL A 113 -10.83 -16.17 10.54
N LEU A 114 -10.36 -15.35 11.49
CA LEU A 114 -10.75 -13.96 11.61
C LEU A 114 -9.69 -13.07 10.95
N ALA A 115 -10.11 -12.14 10.11
CA ALA A 115 -9.22 -11.32 9.30
C ALA A 115 -9.68 -9.86 9.23
N VAL A 116 -8.72 -8.97 8.97
CA VAL A 116 -9.01 -7.60 8.56
C VAL A 116 -9.58 -7.62 7.16
N LYS A 117 -10.76 -7.03 6.97
CA LYS A 117 -11.44 -6.92 5.69
C LYS A 117 -11.07 -5.63 4.96
N ASP A 118 -11.10 -4.53 5.66
CA ASP A 118 -10.81 -3.21 5.12
C ASP A 118 -9.72 -2.53 5.97
N PRO A 119 -8.46 -2.57 5.54
CA PRO A 119 -7.34 -2.01 6.29
C PRO A 119 -7.38 -0.48 6.40
N SER A 120 -8.20 0.19 5.57
CA SER A 120 -8.36 1.65 5.65
C SER A 120 -9.28 2.08 6.79
N LYS A 121 -10.07 1.15 7.34
CA LYS A 121 -11.03 1.39 8.42
C LYS A 121 -10.68 0.67 9.72
N ALA A 122 -10.01 -0.49 9.59
CA ALA A 122 -9.69 -1.32 10.73
C ALA A 122 -8.45 -0.80 11.46
N GLU A 123 -8.56 -0.68 12.78
CA GLU A 123 -7.43 -0.43 13.67
C GLU A 123 -6.93 -1.75 14.25
N ALA A 124 -5.74 -1.74 14.87
CA ALA A 124 -5.24 -2.89 15.60
C ALA A 124 -6.22 -3.27 16.72
N ALA A 125 -6.68 -4.51 16.72
CA ALA A 125 -7.69 -4.98 17.66
C ALA A 125 -7.32 -6.33 18.27
N SER A 126 -7.39 -6.43 19.60
CA SER A 126 -7.32 -7.73 20.27
C SER A 126 -8.58 -8.53 19.99
N VAL A 127 -8.41 -9.82 19.71
CA VAL A 127 -9.52 -10.73 19.40
C VAL A 127 -9.56 -11.85 20.43
N SER A 128 -10.76 -12.16 20.88
CA SER A 128 -11.03 -13.33 21.72
C SER A 128 -12.35 -13.98 21.32
N PHE A 129 -12.30 -15.26 21.01
CA PHE A 129 -13.44 -16.11 20.77
C PHE A 129 -13.12 -17.52 21.25
N ASN A 130 -14.05 -18.14 21.98
CA ASN A 130 -13.89 -19.52 22.42
C ASN A 130 -15.27 -20.19 22.48
N ALA A 131 -15.55 -21.04 21.53
CA ALA A 131 -16.79 -21.83 21.47
C ALA A 131 -16.67 -23.00 20.50
N VAL A 132 -17.54 -23.96 20.62
CA VAL A 132 -17.69 -25.11 19.71
C VAL A 132 -16.35 -25.81 19.38
N GLY A 133 -15.45 -25.86 20.35
CA GLY A 133 -14.12 -26.46 20.17
C GLY A 133 -13.08 -25.57 19.48
N LEU A 134 -13.46 -24.36 19.10
CA LEU A 134 -12.58 -23.40 18.41
C LEU A 134 -12.15 -22.29 19.37
N THR A 135 -10.89 -21.89 19.31
CA THR A 135 -10.36 -20.76 20.06
C THR A 135 -9.61 -19.85 19.11
N VAL A 136 -10.01 -18.56 19.08
CA VAL A 136 -9.28 -17.50 18.40
C VAL A 136 -8.79 -16.52 19.48
N SER A 137 -7.50 -16.25 19.53
CA SER A 137 -6.91 -15.29 20.46
C SER A 137 -5.67 -14.67 19.82
N GLY A 138 -5.56 -13.36 19.87
CA GLY A 138 -4.43 -12.62 19.33
C GLY A 138 -4.80 -11.18 19.00
N THR A 139 -3.99 -10.55 18.19
CA THR A 139 -4.22 -9.20 17.70
C THR A 139 -4.33 -9.21 16.19
N LEU A 140 -5.44 -8.70 15.66
CA LEU A 140 -5.60 -8.37 14.25
C LEU A 140 -5.00 -6.98 14.02
N GLU A 141 -4.07 -6.88 13.10
CA GLU A 141 -3.40 -5.64 12.73
C GLU A 141 -3.08 -5.69 11.22
N ASP A 142 -3.44 -4.62 10.51
CA ASP A 142 -3.10 -4.49 9.11
C ASP A 142 -2.48 -3.11 8.85
N ASN A 143 -1.17 -3.10 8.72
CA ASN A 143 -0.40 -1.89 8.46
C ASN A 143 -0.32 -1.50 6.98
N ARG A 144 -1.03 -2.20 6.07
CA ARG A 144 -0.98 -1.93 4.62
C ARG A 144 -1.40 -0.52 4.27
N ALA A 145 -2.40 0.04 4.96
CA ALA A 145 -2.82 1.42 4.75
C ALA A 145 -1.67 2.40 4.98
N SER A 146 -0.92 2.25 6.08
CA SER A 146 0.24 3.10 6.37
C SER A 146 1.37 2.93 5.36
N TYR A 147 1.57 1.73 4.81
CA TYR A 147 2.52 1.51 3.73
C TYR A 147 2.07 2.15 2.42
N VAL A 148 0.76 2.11 2.10
CA VAL A 148 0.19 2.79 0.93
C VAL A 148 0.40 4.30 1.03
N ASP A 149 0.14 4.90 2.19
CA ASP A 149 0.35 6.33 2.42
C ASP A 149 1.83 6.71 2.23
N ARG A 150 2.75 5.97 2.86
CA ARG A 150 4.19 6.18 2.70
C ARG A 150 4.67 5.98 1.25
N TYR A 151 4.11 5.01 0.54
CA TYR A 151 4.40 4.78 -0.86
C TYR A 151 3.95 5.97 -1.71
N ASN A 152 2.73 6.46 -1.51
CA ASN A 152 2.20 7.62 -2.22
C ASN A 152 2.99 8.91 -1.92
N ASP A 153 3.45 9.09 -0.68
CA ASP A 153 4.33 10.21 -0.32
C ASP A 153 5.64 10.17 -1.11
N ILE A 154 6.21 8.99 -1.28
CA ILE A 154 7.43 8.81 -2.10
C ILE A 154 7.16 9.09 -3.57
N LEU A 155 6.03 8.61 -4.12
CA LEU A 155 5.64 8.95 -5.49
C LEU A 155 5.51 10.48 -5.68
N GLY A 156 4.92 11.18 -4.71
CA GLY A 156 4.82 12.64 -4.70
C GLY A 156 6.20 13.33 -4.68
N GLN A 157 7.16 12.78 -3.95
CA GLN A 157 8.54 13.29 -3.93
C GLN A 157 9.26 13.03 -5.27
N ILE A 158 9.03 11.90 -5.92
CA ILE A 158 9.55 11.61 -7.27
C ILE A 158 9.01 12.64 -8.26
N ASP A 159 7.70 12.91 -8.24
CA ASP A 159 7.07 13.91 -9.11
C ASP A 159 7.65 15.30 -8.90
N GLN A 160 7.89 15.68 -7.64
CA GLN A 160 8.51 16.97 -7.30
C GLN A 160 9.95 17.05 -7.81
N LEU A 161 10.76 16.01 -7.64
CA LEU A 161 12.13 15.95 -8.15
C LEU A 161 12.17 16.03 -9.67
N ALA A 162 11.29 15.31 -10.37
CA ALA A 162 11.18 15.37 -11.82
C ALA A 162 10.81 16.79 -12.29
N LYS A 163 9.91 17.47 -11.57
CA LYS A 163 9.48 18.83 -11.86
C LYS A 163 10.58 19.86 -11.63
N ASP A 164 11.38 19.66 -10.58
CA ASP A 164 12.44 20.60 -10.17
C ASP A 164 13.78 20.35 -10.89
N ALA A 165 13.87 19.32 -11.75
CA ALA A 165 15.07 18.93 -12.48
C ALA A 165 15.49 19.92 -13.59
N GLY A 166 14.79 21.04 -13.74
CA GLY A 166 15.01 22.04 -14.79
C GLY A 166 16.16 23.00 -14.50
N TYR A 167 16.72 23.54 -15.57
CA TYR A 167 17.66 24.64 -15.54
C TYR A 167 17.30 25.67 -16.64
N LYS A 168 17.08 26.92 -16.24
CA LYS A 168 16.73 28.03 -17.15
C LYS A 168 15.56 27.71 -18.12
N GLY A 169 14.50 27.09 -17.60
CA GLY A 169 13.29 26.78 -18.35
C GLY A 169 13.32 25.50 -19.18
N ILE A 170 14.44 24.75 -19.14
CA ILE A 170 14.54 23.45 -19.80
C ILE A 170 14.65 22.36 -18.74
N ASN A 171 13.69 21.44 -18.73
CA ASN A 171 13.64 20.28 -17.84
C ASN A 171 13.65 18.99 -18.67
N LEU A 172 14.77 18.28 -18.74
CA LEU A 172 14.91 17.05 -19.50
C LEU A 172 14.15 15.85 -18.88
N LEU A 173 13.60 16.00 -17.68
CA LEU A 173 12.69 15.03 -17.04
C LEU A 173 11.23 15.46 -17.10
N GLY A 174 10.89 16.54 -17.80
CA GLY A 174 9.57 17.13 -17.88
C GLY A 174 8.67 16.60 -18.98
N GLY A 175 9.13 15.60 -19.75
CA GLY A 175 8.38 15.00 -20.85
C GLY A 175 9.05 15.14 -22.21
N GLU A 176 8.49 14.46 -23.22
CA GLU A 176 9.03 14.40 -24.56
C GLU A 176 8.91 15.73 -25.34
N ASP A 177 8.09 16.66 -24.89
CA ASP A 177 7.98 18.02 -25.43
C ASP A 177 9.13 18.93 -24.99
N GLN A 178 9.94 18.50 -24.04
CA GLN A 178 11.15 19.17 -23.60
C GLN A 178 12.36 18.72 -24.43
N SER A 179 13.20 19.64 -24.82
CA SER A 179 14.46 19.32 -25.51
C SER A 179 15.55 20.35 -25.21
N LEU A 180 16.78 19.89 -25.20
CA LEU A 180 17.98 20.71 -25.12
C LEU A 180 18.74 20.64 -26.44
N THR A 181 18.95 21.77 -27.10
CA THR A 181 19.84 21.88 -28.25
C THR A 181 21.09 22.64 -27.88
N VAL A 182 22.24 22.00 -28.00
CA VAL A 182 23.57 22.60 -27.78
C VAL A 182 24.24 22.82 -29.12
N VAL A 183 24.66 24.04 -29.39
CA VAL A 183 25.34 24.42 -30.62
C VAL A 183 26.85 24.50 -30.36
N PHE A 184 27.66 23.91 -31.24
CA PHE A 184 29.12 23.78 -31.01
C PHE A 184 29.95 24.76 -31.83
N ASN A 185 29.33 25.47 -32.78
CA ASN A 185 30.04 26.44 -33.65
C ASN A 185 29.20 27.70 -33.88
N GLU A 186 29.88 28.77 -34.28
CA GLU A 186 29.25 30.08 -34.46
C GLU A 186 28.28 30.16 -35.66
N ASP A 187 28.52 29.37 -36.71
CA ASP A 187 27.62 29.28 -37.87
C ASP A 187 26.44 28.34 -37.67
N ARG A 188 26.34 27.70 -36.50
CA ARG A 188 25.27 26.79 -36.09
C ARG A 188 25.13 25.53 -36.95
N SER A 189 26.14 25.19 -37.75
CA SER A 189 26.14 23.98 -38.59
C SER A 189 26.36 22.71 -37.77
N SER A 190 26.86 22.81 -36.53
CA SER A 190 27.09 21.69 -35.65
C SER A 190 26.30 21.87 -34.36
N SER A 191 25.34 20.95 -34.09
CA SER A 191 24.53 20.96 -32.88
C SER A 191 24.18 19.55 -32.45
N LEU A 192 23.89 19.41 -31.17
CA LEU A 192 23.32 18.19 -30.57
C LEU A 192 21.98 18.55 -29.92
N THR A 193 20.95 17.77 -30.19
CA THR A 193 19.66 17.86 -29.54
C THR A 193 19.45 16.65 -28.66
N ILE A 194 19.16 16.89 -27.38
CA ILE A 194 18.80 15.88 -26.38
C ILE A 194 17.30 16.02 -26.13
N GLN A 195 16.56 14.94 -26.34
CA GLN A 195 15.12 14.87 -26.08
C GLN A 195 14.89 14.61 -24.58
N GLY A 196 13.90 15.28 -24.02
CA GLY A 196 13.43 15.01 -22.66
C GLY A 196 12.67 13.70 -22.55
N VAL A 197 12.54 13.23 -21.31
CA VAL A 197 11.75 12.05 -20.93
C VAL A 197 10.82 12.42 -19.77
N ASP A 198 9.76 11.65 -19.58
CA ASP A 198 8.89 11.81 -18.41
C ASP A 198 9.50 11.07 -17.21
N GLY A 199 10.10 11.81 -16.29
CA GLY A 199 10.70 11.32 -15.05
C GLY A 199 9.75 11.29 -13.86
N SER A 200 8.46 11.61 -14.06
CA SER A 200 7.43 11.49 -13.01
C SER A 200 7.16 10.04 -12.63
N ALA A 201 6.49 9.83 -11.51
CA ALA A 201 6.06 8.49 -11.09
C ALA A 201 5.20 7.80 -12.15
N ALA A 202 4.33 8.55 -12.86
CA ALA A 202 3.51 8.03 -13.94
C ALA A 202 4.34 7.64 -15.18
N GLY A 203 5.39 8.41 -15.50
CA GLY A 203 6.29 8.12 -16.62
C GLY A 203 7.22 6.94 -16.38
N LEU A 204 7.50 6.64 -15.12
CA LEU A 204 8.34 5.51 -14.72
C LEU A 204 7.57 4.17 -14.62
N GLY A 205 6.23 4.19 -14.57
CA GLY A 205 5.35 3.01 -14.51
C GLY A 205 4.89 2.68 -13.11
#